data_f059c51e0566595c360d2f534e1c55fe
#
_entry.id   f059c51e0566595c360d2f534e1c55fe
#
_cell.length_a   1.000
_cell.length_b   1.000
_cell.length_c   1.000
_cell.angle_alpha   90.00
_cell.angle_beta   90.00
_cell.angle_gamma   90.00
#
_symmetry.space_group_name_H-M   'P 1'
#
loop_
_entity.id
_entity.type
_entity.pdbx_description
1 polymer ?
#
loop_
_entity_poly.entity_id
_entity_poly.type
_entity_poly.pdbx_seq_one_letter_code
_entity_poly.pdbx_strand_id
1 'polypeptide(L)'
;MGRNSLCPCGSGRKFKKCCASKAQEIGNFPIQFLKSELIRKYKIRFKTPEDINGIRKAGRLALDSLDMAESIIRPGITTEEINTVVHEFTAKNNAISAPLNYRGYPKSVCVSVNEVICHGIPGSRILRDGDIVNVDVTPILNGYYADANKTFFVGTPGPDAQRIVDITRECLRQGMSMIKPGNTTGHIGWAIQSYAESHGCSVVREFVGHGIGFEFHEPPQILHYGQKGDGFLLLPGMVFTIEPMINIGARFLRILEDKWTAVTNDGRLSAQFEQTILVTENGYESLTPFD
;
A
#
# COMPACT_ATOMS: atom_id res chain seq x y z
N MET A 1 8.65 0.87 -18.01
CA MET A 1 8.76 0.16 -19.33
C MET A 1 9.92 0.78 -20.08
N GLY A 2 10.96 0.01 -20.42
CA GLY A 2 12.11 0.54 -21.16
C GLY A 2 11.69 1.00 -22.56
N ARG A 3 12.31 2.07 -23.09
CA ARG A 3 12.05 2.58 -24.46
C ARG A 3 12.05 1.50 -25.55
N ASN A 4 12.74 0.37 -25.30
CA ASN A 4 12.86 -0.76 -26.24
C ASN A 4 11.91 -1.93 -25.94
N SER A 5 11.12 -1.89 -24.85
CA SER A 5 10.12 -2.92 -24.56
C SER A 5 8.97 -2.89 -25.56
N LEU A 6 8.24 -4.01 -25.69
CA LEU A 6 7.02 -4.04 -26.50
C LEU A 6 6.01 -3.03 -25.96
N CYS A 7 5.36 -2.31 -26.88
CA CYS A 7 4.41 -1.27 -26.49
C CYS A 7 3.18 -1.88 -25.80
N PRO A 8 2.74 -1.35 -24.65
CA PRO A 8 1.58 -1.86 -23.91
C PRO A 8 0.26 -1.72 -24.68
N CYS A 9 0.22 -0.91 -25.76
CA CYS A 9 -0.97 -0.80 -26.61
C CYS A 9 -1.26 -2.07 -27.45
N GLY A 10 -0.41 -3.12 -27.35
CA GLY A 10 -0.60 -4.37 -28.09
C GLY A 10 -0.27 -4.33 -29.58
N SER A 11 0.35 -3.23 -30.06
CA SER A 11 0.71 -3.08 -31.47
C SER A 11 1.85 -3.99 -31.95
N GLY A 12 2.50 -4.73 -31.03
CA GLY A 12 3.71 -5.51 -31.33
C GLY A 12 4.95 -4.66 -31.62
N ARG A 13 4.85 -3.33 -31.58
CA ARG A 13 5.95 -2.40 -31.81
C ARG A 13 6.67 -2.06 -30.50
N LYS A 14 7.95 -1.67 -30.58
CA LYS A 14 8.68 -1.14 -29.42
C LYS A 14 8.05 0.17 -28.95
N PHE A 15 7.96 0.38 -27.64
CA PHE A 15 7.34 1.57 -27.03
C PHE A 15 7.83 2.88 -27.67
N LYS A 16 9.15 3.03 -27.88
CA LYS A 16 9.74 4.22 -28.54
C LYS A 16 9.27 4.47 -29.97
N LYS A 17 8.78 3.41 -30.67
CA LYS A 17 8.29 3.48 -32.06
C LYS A 17 6.76 3.38 -32.14
N CYS A 18 6.07 3.47 -31.00
CA CYS A 18 4.63 3.39 -30.90
C CYS A 18 4.09 4.47 -29.95
N CYS A 19 3.81 4.13 -28.70
CA CYS A 19 3.19 5.08 -27.78
C CYS A 19 4.15 6.16 -27.25
N ALA A 20 5.47 5.95 -27.22
CA ALA A 20 6.40 7.01 -26.83
C ALA A 20 6.53 8.13 -27.88
N SER A 21 6.39 7.81 -29.17
CA SER A 21 6.27 8.83 -30.21
C SER A 21 4.88 9.48 -30.24
N LYS A 22 3.88 8.81 -29.67
CA LYS A 22 2.50 9.25 -29.50
C LYS A 22 2.21 9.79 -28.10
N ALA A 23 3.17 9.80 -27.18
CA ALA A 23 2.99 10.38 -25.85
C ALA A 23 2.64 11.87 -25.90
N GLN A 24 3.03 12.56 -26.99
CA GLN A 24 2.49 13.87 -27.36
C GLN A 24 1.06 13.82 -27.93
N GLU A 25 0.60 12.63 -28.38
CA GLU A 25 -0.74 12.38 -28.94
C GLU A 25 -1.67 11.61 -27.97
N ILE A 26 -1.21 11.20 -26.77
CA ILE A 26 -2.06 10.54 -25.74
C ILE A 26 -3.24 11.47 -25.35
N GLY A 27 -3.13 12.77 -25.56
CA GLY A 27 -4.25 13.71 -25.49
C GLY A 27 -5.41 13.45 -26.49
N ASN A 28 -5.22 12.58 -27.47
CA ASN A 28 -6.21 12.33 -28.55
C ASN A 28 -6.82 10.92 -28.54
N PHE A 29 -6.32 9.97 -27.71
CA PHE A 29 -7.04 8.70 -27.55
C PHE A 29 -8.20 8.89 -26.58
N PRO A 30 -9.42 8.48 -26.95
CA PRO A 30 -10.53 8.48 -26.00
C PRO A 30 -10.13 7.69 -24.74
N ILE A 31 -10.24 8.30 -23.58
CA ILE A 31 -9.95 7.65 -22.26
C ILE A 31 -10.62 6.29 -22.17
N GLN A 32 -11.81 6.14 -22.74
CA GLN A 32 -12.56 4.88 -22.81
C GLN A 32 -11.82 3.77 -23.56
N PHE A 33 -11.10 4.10 -24.63
CA PHE A 33 -10.28 3.12 -25.35
C PHE A 33 -9.12 2.63 -24.49
N LEU A 34 -8.42 3.54 -23.80
CA LEU A 34 -7.33 3.17 -22.89
C LEU A 34 -7.82 2.31 -21.73
N LYS A 35 -8.97 2.66 -21.12
CA LYS A 35 -9.61 1.86 -20.07
C LYS A 35 -9.95 0.45 -20.59
N SER A 36 -10.59 0.34 -21.75
CA SER A 36 -10.97 -0.96 -22.32
C SER A 36 -9.76 -1.86 -22.59
N GLU A 37 -8.63 -1.30 -23.04
CA GLU A 37 -7.39 -2.05 -23.24
C GLU A 37 -6.79 -2.55 -21.89
N LEU A 38 -6.81 -1.71 -20.84
CA LEU A 38 -6.33 -2.09 -19.50
C LEU A 38 -7.22 -3.18 -18.88
N ILE A 39 -8.54 -3.08 -19.03
CA ILE A 39 -9.50 -4.12 -18.58
C ILE A 39 -9.22 -5.44 -19.32
N ARG A 40 -9.16 -5.38 -20.66
CA ARG A 40 -9.03 -6.58 -21.50
C ARG A 40 -7.72 -7.33 -21.24
N LYS A 41 -6.58 -6.60 -21.17
CA LYS A 41 -5.25 -7.20 -21.11
C LYS A 41 -4.78 -7.51 -19.70
N TYR A 42 -5.08 -6.62 -18.76
CA TYR A 42 -4.48 -6.65 -17.42
C TYR A 42 -5.50 -6.84 -16.31
N LYS A 43 -6.81 -6.96 -16.68
CA LYS A 43 -7.91 -7.13 -15.72
C LYS A 43 -8.03 -6.00 -14.69
N ILE A 44 -7.49 -4.81 -15.03
CA ILE A 44 -7.61 -3.64 -14.15
C ILE A 44 -9.07 -3.21 -14.14
N ARG A 45 -9.64 -3.07 -12.92
CA ARG A 45 -11.04 -2.69 -12.73
C ARG A 45 -11.15 -1.20 -12.45
N PHE A 46 -11.98 -0.52 -13.22
CA PHE A 46 -12.31 0.89 -12.96
C PHE A 46 -13.58 0.96 -12.13
N LYS A 47 -13.55 1.77 -11.08
CA LYS A 47 -14.64 1.91 -10.12
C LYS A 47 -15.65 2.96 -10.59
N THR A 48 -16.94 2.67 -10.44
CA THR A 48 -18.03 3.63 -10.64
C THR A 48 -18.14 4.57 -9.44
N PRO A 49 -18.87 5.69 -9.53
CA PRO A 49 -19.12 6.56 -8.37
C PRO A 49 -19.77 5.82 -7.19
N GLU A 50 -20.62 4.83 -7.44
CA GLU A 50 -21.24 3.99 -6.41
C GLU A 50 -20.19 3.12 -5.71
N ASP A 51 -19.33 2.44 -6.48
CA ASP A 51 -18.24 1.63 -5.95
C ASP A 51 -17.28 2.47 -5.10
N ILE A 52 -16.90 3.66 -5.59
CA ILE A 52 -16.03 4.59 -4.87
C ILE A 52 -16.67 5.00 -3.53
N ASN A 53 -17.97 5.24 -3.51
CA ASN A 53 -18.67 5.56 -2.26
C ASN A 53 -18.68 4.37 -1.29
N GLY A 54 -18.85 3.14 -1.80
CA GLY A 54 -18.72 1.91 -1.01
C GLY A 54 -17.33 1.73 -0.40
N ILE A 55 -16.29 1.89 -1.22
CA ILE A 55 -14.88 1.79 -0.78
C ILE A 55 -14.55 2.90 0.23
N ARG A 56 -15.06 4.13 0.04
CA ARG A 56 -14.86 5.23 0.99
C ARG A 56 -15.45 4.93 2.36
N LYS A 57 -16.61 4.25 2.43
CA LYS A 57 -17.20 3.82 3.70
C LYS A 57 -16.36 2.73 4.38
N ALA A 58 -15.85 1.75 3.60
CA ALA A 58 -14.91 0.75 4.12
C ALA A 58 -13.61 1.42 4.59
N GLY A 59 -13.11 2.41 3.84
CA GLY A 59 -11.94 3.21 4.21
C GLY A 59 -12.12 3.99 5.51
N ARG A 60 -13.29 4.58 5.72
CA ARG A 60 -13.58 5.23 7.01
C ARG A 60 -13.51 4.23 8.17
N LEU A 61 -14.09 3.03 7.98
CA LEU A 61 -14.02 1.97 8.99
C LEU A 61 -12.58 1.49 9.23
N ALA A 62 -11.73 1.46 8.19
CA ALA A 62 -10.31 1.14 8.35
C ALA A 62 -9.61 2.17 9.24
N LEU A 63 -9.84 3.47 9.01
CA LEU A 63 -9.29 4.53 9.84
C LEU A 63 -9.79 4.46 11.28
N ASP A 64 -11.10 4.28 11.49
CA ASP A 64 -11.68 4.13 12.82
C ASP A 64 -11.09 2.90 13.56
N SER A 65 -10.77 1.82 12.83
CA SER A 65 -10.09 0.63 13.37
C SER A 65 -8.64 0.93 13.78
N LEU A 66 -7.93 1.74 12.99
CA LEU A 66 -6.57 2.20 13.34
C LEU A 66 -6.59 3.13 14.56
N ASP A 67 -7.57 4.03 14.67
CA ASP A 67 -7.75 4.90 15.84
C ASP A 67 -8.04 4.08 17.11
N MET A 68 -8.84 3.01 16.99
CA MET A 68 -9.07 2.07 18.09
C MET A 68 -7.79 1.36 18.51
N ALA A 69 -6.97 0.89 17.56
CA ALA A 69 -5.69 0.27 17.84
C ALA A 69 -4.73 1.27 18.54
N GLU A 70 -4.64 2.49 18.01
CA GLU A 70 -3.80 3.56 18.57
C GLU A 70 -4.16 3.85 20.03
N SER A 71 -5.46 3.87 20.38
CA SER A 71 -5.94 4.17 21.73
C SER A 71 -5.45 3.22 22.83
N ILE A 72 -5.04 2.00 22.46
CA ILE A 72 -4.56 0.99 23.39
C ILE A 72 -3.05 0.76 23.32
N ILE A 73 -2.37 1.23 22.25
CA ILE A 73 -0.93 1.01 22.05
C ILE A 73 -0.15 1.71 23.18
N ARG A 74 0.53 0.91 23.98
CA ARG A 74 1.42 1.34 25.07
C ARG A 74 2.37 0.23 25.47
N PRO A 75 3.46 0.51 26.19
CA PRO A 75 4.29 -0.54 26.78
C PRO A 75 3.46 -1.51 27.65
N GLY A 76 3.74 -2.80 27.53
CA GLY A 76 3.13 -3.85 28.34
C GLY A 76 1.96 -4.59 27.70
N ILE A 77 1.33 -4.05 26.64
CA ILE A 77 0.30 -4.81 25.90
C ILE A 77 0.93 -5.83 24.95
N THR A 78 0.18 -6.84 24.61
CA THR A 78 0.55 -7.82 23.58
C THR A 78 0.04 -7.42 22.21
N THR A 79 0.65 -7.94 21.15
CA THR A 79 0.13 -7.77 19.78
C THR A 79 -1.22 -8.45 19.60
N GLU A 80 -1.54 -9.49 20.39
CA GLU A 80 -2.85 -10.14 20.38
C GLU A 80 -3.97 -9.24 20.92
N GLU A 81 -3.69 -8.39 21.90
CA GLU A 81 -4.69 -7.42 22.41
C GLU A 81 -5.08 -6.43 21.30
N ILE A 82 -4.13 -6.01 20.44
CA ILE A 82 -4.40 -5.17 19.28
C ILE A 82 -5.34 -5.93 18.30
N ASN A 83 -5.02 -7.20 17.99
CA ASN A 83 -5.87 -8.02 17.13
C ASN A 83 -7.30 -8.14 17.68
N THR A 84 -7.43 -8.36 18.98
CA THR A 84 -8.73 -8.52 19.64
C THR A 84 -9.59 -7.27 19.48
N VAL A 85 -9.03 -6.10 19.79
CA VAL A 85 -9.73 -4.82 19.68
C VAL A 85 -10.16 -4.53 18.24
N VAL A 86 -9.27 -4.72 17.26
CA VAL A 86 -9.60 -4.50 15.84
C VAL A 86 -10.67 -5.51 15.36
N HIS A 87 -10.54 -6.78 15.75
CA HIS A 87 -11.51 -7.83 15.39
C HIS A 87 -12.91 -7.49 15.91
N GLU A 88 -13.03 -7.20 17.20
CA GLU A 88 -14.30 -6.88 17.85
C GLU A 88 -14.92 -5.59 17.28
N PHE A 89 -14.10 -4.56 17.05
CA PHE A 89 -14.56 -3.31 16.46
C PHE A 89 -15.09 -3.51 15.04
N THR A 90 -14.38 -4.27 14.21
CA THR A 90 -14.79 -4.59 12.84
C THR A 90 -16.12 -5.36 12.84
N ALA A 91 -16.23 -6.39 13.69
CA ALA A 91 -17.45 -7.20 13.81
C ALA A 91 -18.65 -6.37 14.32
N LYS A 92 -18.45 -5.48 15.30
CA LYS A 92 -19.47 -4.57 15.82
C LYS A 92 -20.04 -3.62 14.76
N ASN A 93 -19.24 -3.29 13.75
CA ASN A 93 -19.64 -2.45 12.62
C ASN A 93 -20.23 -3.25 11.45
N ASN A 94 -20.61 -4.52 11.66
CA ASN A 94 -21.16 -5.43 10.64
C ASN A 94 -20.21 -5.61 9.43
N ALA A 95 -18.92 -5.57 9.67
CA ALA A 95 -17.88 -5.77 8.67
C ALA A 95 -17.08 -7.06 8.97
N ILE A 96 -16.28 -7.48 8.00
CA ILE A 96 -15.42 -8.66 8.10
C ILE A 96 -13.98 -8.18 7.93
N SER A 97 -13.04 -8.72 8.72
CA SER A 97 -11.61 -8.49 8.51
C SER A 97 -11.10 -9.35 7.37
N ALA A 98 -10.68 -8.73 6.28
CA ALA A 98 -10.22 -9.44 5.08
C ALA A 98 -8.99 -10.36 5.31
N PRO A 99 -8.03 -10.02 6.18
CA PRO A 99 -6.89 -10.91 6.46
C PRO A 99 -7.30 -12.25 7.08
N LEU A 100 -8.37 -12.29 7.88
CA LEU A 100 -8.77 -13.49 8.60
C LEU A 100 -9.10 -14.64 7.64
N ASN A 101 -8.34 -15.73 7.74
CA ASN A 101 -8.40 -16.92 6.86
C ASN A 101 -7.99 -16.65 5.39
N TYR A 102 -7.54 -15.46 5.05
CA TYR A 102 -7.02 -15.20 3.70
C TYR A 102 -5.77 -16.03 3.45
N ARG A 103 -5.87 -16.99 2.51
CA ARG A 103 -4.79 -17.96 2.20
C ARG A 103 -4.18 -18.65 3.42
N GLY A 104 -4.96 -18.80 4.49
CA GLY A 104 -4.53 -19.43 5.74
C GLY A 104 -3.92 -18.46 6.78
N TYR A 105 -3.96 -17.15 6.56
CA TYR A 105 -3.57 -16.19 7.60
C TYR A 105 -4.54 -16.26 8.80
N PRO A 106 -4.04 -16.38 10.06
CA PRO A 106 -4.90 -16.80 11.16
C PRO A 106 -5.55 -15.67 11.96
N LYS A 107 -5.30 -14.39 11.62
CA LYS A 107 -5.68 -13.22 12.42
C LYS A 107 -6.45 -12.17 11.62
N SER A 108 -7.08 -11.24 12.31
CA SER A 108 -7.93 -10.20 11.71
C SER A 108 -7.17 -8.97 11.27
N VAL A 109 -5.92 -8.83 11.70
CA VAL A 109 -5.05 -7.68 11.46
C VAL A 109 -3.61 -8.17 11.40
N CYS A 110 -2.74 -7.50 10.63
CA CYS A 110 -1.30 -7.72 10.76
C CYS A 110 -0.73 -6.74 11.79
N VAL A 111 0.18 -7.21 12.66
CA VAL A 111 0.87 -6.38 13.65
C VAL A 111 2.38 -6.63 13.54
N SER A 112 3.09 -5.65 12.99
CA SER A 112 4.50 -5.77 12.65
C SER A 112 5.34 -4.84 13.54
N VAL A 113 6.24 -5.42 14.33
CA VAL A 113 7.00 -4.69 15.37
C VAL A 113 8.47 -4.63 14.97
N ASN A 114 9.07 -3.44 14.96
CA ASN A 114 10.50 -3.15 14.77
C ASN A 114 11.08 -3.72 13.45
N GLU A 115 11.78 -4.86 13.53
CA GLU A 115 12.40 -5.57 12.41
C GLU A 115 11.39 -6.30 11.50
N VAL A 116 10.14 -6.41 11.92
CA VAL A 116 9.07 -7.01 11.10
C VAL A 116 8.62 -6.00 10.06
N ILE A 117 8.78 -6.37 8.79
CA ILE A 117 8.47 -5.51 7.64
C ILE A 117 6.96 -5.43 7.44
N CYS A 118 6.32 -6.61 7.33
CA CYS A 118 4.88 -6.74 7.13
C CYS A 118 4.39 -8.14 7.50
N HIS A 119 3.07 -8.34 7.48
CA HIS A 119 2.37 -9.60 7.74
C HIS A 119 2.70 -10.25 9.09
N GLY A 120 3.14 -9.47 10.08
CA GLY A 120 3.37 -9.96 11.42
C GLY A 120 2.08 -10.57 12.01
N ILE A 121 2.15 -11.82 12.47
CA ILE A 121 1.01 -12.51 13.10
C ILE A 121 0.89 -12.06 14.55
N PRO A 122 -0.22 -11.43 14.97
CA PRO A 122 -0.47 -11.09 16.37
C PRO A 122 -0.38 -12.30 17.29
N GLY A 123 0.21 -12.11 18.47
CA GLY A 123 0.43 -13.15 19.46
C GLY A 123 0.89 -12.60 20.82
N SER A 124 1.65 -13.40 21.55
CA SER A 124 2.11 -13.08 22.92
C SER A 124 3.28 -12.07 22.99
N ARG A 125 3.74 -11.52 21.85
CA ARG A 125 4.80 -10.49 21.86
C ARG A 125 4.30 -9.26 22.62
N ILE A 126 5.02 -8.91 23.68
CA ILE A 126 4.72 -7.73 24.51
C ILE A 126 5.45 -6.51 23.92
N LEU A 127 4.72 -5.41 23.71
CA LEU A 127 5.28 -4.13 23.27
C LEU A 127 6.08 -3.48 24.40
N ARG A 128 7.21 -2.88 24.06
CA ARG A 128 8.14 -2.23 24.98
C ARG A 128 8.26 -0.74 24.67
N ASP A 129 8.65 0.04 25.65
CA ASP A 129 8.99 1.45 25.44
C ASP A 129 10.10 1.59 24.39
N GLY A 130 9.89 2.47 23.41
CA GLY A 130 10.78 2.66 22.27
C GLY A 130 10.51 1.80 21.03
N ASP A 131 9.64 0.78 21.11
CA ASP A 131 9.23 0.02 19.92
C ASP A 131 8.47 0.90 18.92
N ILE A 132 8.54 0.52 17.65
CA ILE A 132 7.58 0.94 16.64
C ILE A 132 6.70 -0.26 16.28
N VAL A 133 5.42 -0.02 16.04
CA VAL A 133 4.46 -1.07 15.67
C VAL A 133 3.59 -0.61 14.50
N ASN A 134 3.65 -1.34 13.40
CA ASN A 134 2.72 -1.17 12.30
C ASN A 134 1.47 -2.01 12.55
N VAL A 135 0.31 -1.41 12.36
CA VAL A 135 -1.00 -2.08 12.39
C VAL A 135 -1.63 -1.91 11.02
N ASP A 136 -2.03 -3.02 10.42
CA ASP A 136 -2.49 -3.09 9.04
C ASP A 136 -3.89 -3.74 9.00
N VAL A 137 -4.88 -3.00 8.51
CA VAL A 137 -6.30 -3.31 8.62
C VAL A 137 -7.01 -3.20 7.28
N THR A 138 -7.74 -4.25 6.90
CA THR A 138 -8.55 -4.31 5.69
C THR A 138 -9.96 -4.76 6.01
N PRO A 139 -10.90 -3.86 6.36
CA PRO A 139 -12.30 -4.24 6.51
C PRO A 139 -12.98 -4.49 5.17
N ILE A 140 -13.91 -5.46 5.17
CA ILE A 140 -14.90 -5.68 4.11
C ILE A 140 -16.24 -5.15 4.61
N LEU A 141 -16.72 -4.06 4.03
CA LEU A 141 -18.01 -3.47 4.39
C LEU A 141 -18.96 -3.48 3.19
N ASN A 142 -20.09 -4.19 3.31
CA ASN A 142 -21.07 -4.33 2.22
C ASN A 142 -20.45 -4.82 0.88
N GLY A 143 -19.44 -5.69 0.95
CA GLY A 143 -18.74 -6.25 -0.21
C GLY A 143 -17.64 -5.37 -0.78
N TYR A 144 -17.36 -4.21 -0.21
CA TYR A 144 -16.25 -3.34 -0.60
C TYR A 144 -15.08 -3.45 0.37
N TYR A 145 -13.87 -3.45 -0.17
CA TYR A 145 -12.60 -3.53 0.55
C TYR A 145 -11.91 -2.17 0.53
N ALA A 146 -11.30 -1.79 1.65
CA ALA A 146 -10.33 -0.70 1.71
C ALA A 146 -9.21 -1.10 2.67
N ASP A 147 -8.00 -0.70 2.36
CA ASP A 147 -6.79 -1.07 3.09
C ASP A 147 -6.07 0.16 3.62
N ALA A 148 -5.57 0.06 4.83
CA ALA A 148 -4.76 1.10 5.44
C ALA A 148 -3.87 0.55 6.55
N ASN A 149 -2.65 1.03 6.63
CA ASN A 149 -1.81 0.77 7.78
C ASN A 149 -1.08 2.02 8.27
N LYS A 150 -0.76 2.02 9.56
CA LYS A 150 0.03 3.07 10.20
C LYS A 150 1.08 2.44 11.12
N THR A 151 2.25 3.07 11.16
CA THR A 151 3.26 2.75 12.16
C THR A 151 3.14 3.73 13.34
N PHE A 152 2.96 3.19 14.54
CA PHE A 152 2.81 3.91 15.79
C PHE A 152 4.08 3.79 16.64
N PHE A 153 4.33 4.79 17.49
CA PHE A 153 5.34 4.71 18.53
C PHE A 153 4.76 4.07 19.79
N VAL A 154 5.54 3.23 20.44
CA VAL A 154 5.22 2.66 21.75
C VAL A 154 6.02 3.41 22.81
N GLY A 155 5.37 4.31 23.55
CA GLY A 155 6.07 5.17 24.51
C GLY A 155 6.99 6.19 23.81
N THR A 156 8.26 6.28 24.22
CA THR A 156 9.22 7.29 23.74
C THR A 156 10.16 6.69 22.69
N PRO A 157 10.05 7.07 21.41
CA PRO A 157 10.89 6.52 20.34
C PRO A 157 12.35 6.94 20.49
N GLY A 158 13.26 6.03 20.20
CA GLY A 158 14.67 6.35 19.99
C GLY A 158 14.89 7.06 18.64
N PRO A 159 16.08 7.66 18.41
CA PRO A 159 16.37 8.43 17.19
C PRO A 159 16.17 7.67 15.88
N ASP A 160 16.56 6.39 15.83
CA ASP A 160 16.39 5.55 14.65
C ASP A 160 14.92 5.22 14.38
N ALA A 161 14.14 4.98 15.46
CA ALA A 161 12.70 4.73 15.36
C ALA A 161 11.96 5.97 14.83
N GLN A 162 12.24 7.14 15.39
CA GLN A 162 11.68 8.40 14.89
C GLN A 162 12.05 8.63 13.43
N ARG A 163 13.34 8.49 13.09
CA ARG A 163 13.86 8.71 11.74
C ARG A 163 13.19 7.81 10.69
N ILE A 164 13.09 6.50 10.95
CA ILE A 164 12.53 5.58 9.94
C ILE A 164 11.03 5.82 9.74
N VAL A 165 10.28 6.11 10.81
CA VAL A 165 8.86 6.41 10.73
C VAL A 165 8.63 7.69 9.91
N ASP A 166 9.39 8.76 10.16
CA ASP A 166 9.27 10.03 9.44
C ASP A 166 9.63 9.88 7.95
N ILE A 167 10.73 9.17 7.64
CA ILE A 167 11.14 8.91 6.26
C ILE A 167 10.07 8.07 5.53
N THR A 168 9.50 7.06 6.18
CA THR A 168 8.51 6.19 5.54
C THR A 168 7.19 6.93 5.28
N ARG A 169 6.74 7.77 6.23
CA ARG A 169 5.57 8.63 6.05
C ARG A 169 5.78 9.58 4.86
N GLU A 170 6.95 10.17 4.77
CA GLU A 170 7.26 11.06 3.64
C GLU A 170 7.40 10.27 2.33
N CYS A 171 7.92 9.05 2.32
CA CYS A 171 7.91 8.17 1.15
C CYS A 171 6.48 7.96 0.60
N LEU A 172 5.50 7.72 1.47
CA LEU A 172 4.09 7.62 1.08
C LEU A 172 3.62 8.92 0.43
N ARG A 173 3.88 10.09 1.04
CA ARG A 173 3.52 11.41 0.49
C ARG A 173 4.16 11.67 -0.87
N GLN A 174 5.45 11.34 -1.03
CA GLN A 174 6.16 11.48 -2.31
C GLN A 174 5.53 10.59 -3.39
N GLY A 175 5.20 9.35 -3.06
CA GLY A 175 4.49 8.44 -3.98
C GLY A 175 3.13 9.00 -4.40
N MET A 176 2.31 9.43 -3.45
CA MET A 176 0.99 10.02 -3.71
C MET A 176 1.07 11.29 -4.57
N SER A 177 2.07 12.13 -4.38
CA SER A 177 2.26 13.36 -5.16
C SER A 177 2.45 13.12 -6.66
N MET A 178 2.86 11.91 -7.04
CA MET A 178 3.02 11.51 -8.44
C MET A 178 1.71 11.07 -9.11
N ILE A 179 0.61 10.95 -8.35
CA ILE A 179 -0.66 10.45 -8.89
C ILE A 179 -1.39 11.58 -9.60
N LYS A 180 -1.34 11.53 -10.91
CA LYS A 180 -2.12 12.40 -11.81
C LYS A 180 -2.29 11.73 -13.16
N PRO A 181 -3.36 12.03 -13.89
CA PRO A 181 -3.53 11.55 -15.25
C PRO A 181 -2.31 11.86 -16.13
N GLY A 182 -1.87 10.89 -16.91
CA GLY A 182 -0.68 10.99 -17.76
C GLY A 182 0.61 10.49 -17.13
N ASN A 183 0.71 10.40 -15.81
CA ASN A 183 1.78 9.67 -15.14
C ASN A 183 1.51 8.14 -15.18
N THR A 184 2.52 7.37 -14.82
CA THR A 184 2.42 5.91 -14.72
C THR A 184 2.70 5.44 -13.29
N THR A 185 2.38 4.18 -12.99
CA THR A 185 2.70 3.58 -11.69
C THR A 185 4.21 3.62 -11.38
N GLY A 186 5.08 3.61 -12.39
CA GLY A 186 6.53 3.76 -12.21
C GLY A 186 6.97 5.15 -11.71
N HIS A 187 6.17 6.20 -11.91
CA HIS A 187 6.44 7.50 -11.30
C HIS A 187 6.30 7.44 -9.78
N ILE A 188 5.31 6.67 -9.28
CA ILE A 188 5.09 6.44 -7.84
C ILE A 188 6.31 5.75 -7.25
N GLY A 189 6.70 4.61 -7.81
CA GLY A 189 7.85 3.84 -7.34
C GLY A 189 9.17 4.61 -7.41
N TRP A 190 9.37 5.36 -8.48
CA TRP A 190 10.56 6.21 -8.62
C TRP A 190 10.64 7.27 -7.52
N ALA A 191 9.54 7.94 -7.19
CA ALA A 191 9.53 9.00 -6.17
C ALA A 191 9.83 8.42 -4.78
N ILE A 192 9.18 7.32 -4.42
CA ILE A 192 9.40 6.61 -3.16
C ILE A 192 10.86 6.17 -3.04
N GLN A 193 11.37 5.45 -4.04
CA GLN A 193 12.74 4.94 -4.03
C GLN A 193 13.76 6.06 -3.95
N SER A 194 13.61 7.12 -4.77
CA SER A 194 14.55 8.24 -4.80
C SER A 194 14.61 8.93 -3.45
N TYR A 195 13.48 9.11 -2.78
CA TYR A 195 13.43 9.73 -1.47
C TYR A 195 14.07 8.84 -0.39
N ALA A 196 13.67 7.58 -0.29
CA ALA A 196 14.23 6.64 0.67
C ALA A 196 15.76 6.50 0.54
N GLU A 197 16.26 6.27 -0.67
CA GLU A 197 17.69 6.07 -0.94
C GLU A 197 18.50 7.35 -0.67
N SER A 198 17.96 8.55 -0.95
CA SER A 198 18.63 9.81 -0.63
C SER A 198 18.81 10.05 0.87
N HIS A 199 18.00 9.36 1.71
CA HIS A 199 18.11 9.38 3.16
C HIS A 199 18.84 8.16 3.74
N GLY A 200 19.54 7.37 2.90
CA GLY A 200 20.30 6.20 3.32
C GLY A 200 19.43 5.03 3.81
N CYS A 201 18.17 4.97 3.38
CA CYS A 201 17.24 3.88 3.63
C CYS A 201 17.06 3.04 2.36
N SER A 202 16.45 1.86 2.47
CA SER A 202 16.19 1.00 1.33
C SER A 202 14.71 0.63 1.22
N VAL A 203 14.24 0.43 -0.01
CA VAL A 203 12.86 0.04 -0.32
C VAL A 203 12.80 -1.48 -0.47
N VAL A 204 11.88 -2.13 0.22
CA VAL A 204 11.53 -3.54 0.04
C VAL A 204 10.92 -3.74 -1.35
N ARG A 205 11.26 -4.85 -2.02
CA ARG A 205 10.86 -5.10 -3.41
C ARG A 205 9.98 -6.33 -3.59
N GLU A 206 9.92 -7.17 -2.59
CA GLU A 206 9.22 -8.46 -2.59
C GLU A 206 7.71 -8.29 -2.34
N PHE A 207 7.31 -7.17 -1.74
CA PHE A 207 5.93 -6.77 -1.51
C PHE A 207 5.64 -5.45 -2.23
N VAL A 208 4.40 -5.27 -2.63
CA VAL A 208 3.98 -4.19 -3.52
C VAL A 208 2.54 -3.77 -3.20
N GLY A 209 2.18 -2.56 -3.51
CA GLY A 209 0.79 -2.13 -3.50
C GLY A 209 -0.03 -2.80 -4.61
N HIS A 210 -1.33 -2.74 -4.51
CA HIS A 210 -2.24 -3.49 -5.36
C HIS A 210 -3.55 -2.75 -5.62
N GLY A 211 -4.22 -3.09 -6.72
CA GLY A 211 -5.61 -2.70 -6.91
C GLY A 211 -6.49 -3.27 -5.80
N ILE A 212 -7.54 -2.56 -5.44
CA ILE A 212 -8.45 -2.93 -4.35
C ILE A 212 -9.88 -2.44 -4.62
N GLY A 213 -10.82 -2.96 -3.88
CA GLY A 213 -12.20 -2.48 -3.81
C GLY A 213 -13.24 -3.57 -3.94
N PHE A 214 -13.14 -4.48 -4.90
CA PHE A 214 -14.04 -5.66 -5.02
C PHE A 214 -13.41 -6.93 -4.48
N GLU A 215 -12.09 -6.97 -4.43
CA GLU A 215 -11.29 -8.05 -3.85
C GLU A 215 -10.19 -7.43 -3.01
N PHE A 216 -9.60 -8.21 -2.10
CA PHE A 216 -8.50 -7.76 -1.27
C PHE A 216 -7.32 -7.31 -2.16
N HIS A 217 -6.91 -8.17 -3.11
CA HIS A 217 -5.83 -7.87 -4.03
C HIS A 217 -6.32 -7.97 -5.47
N GLU A 218 -6.33 -6.87 -6.18
CA GLU A 218 -6.67 -6.75 -7.60
C GLU A 218 -5.45 -6.25 -8.41
N PRO A 219 -5.43 -6.44 -9.73
CA PRO A 219 -4.54 -5.67 -10.59
C PRO A 219 -4.87 -4.16 -10.57
N PRO A 220 -3.86 -3.28 -10.75
CA PRO A 220 -2.46 -3.58 -11.02
C PRO A 220 -1.62 -3.72 -9.74
N GLN A 221 -0.42 -4.29 -9.87
CA GLN A 221 0.62 -4.13 -8.84
C GLN A 221 1.20 -2.72 -8.91
N ILE A 222 1.44 -2.13 -7.73
CA ILE A 222 2.04 -0.80 -7.56
C ILE A 222 3.41 -0.98 -6.91
N LEU A 223 4.46 -0.96 -7.73
CA LEU A 223 5.82 -1.08 -7.22
C LEU A 223 6.24 0.21 -6.51
N HIS A 224 6.92 0.07 -5.37
CA HIS A 224 7.46 1.21 -4.60
C HIS A 224 8.90 1.58 -5.05
N TYR A 225 9.34 1.06 -6.19
CA TYR A 225 10.62 1.30 -6.83
C TYR A 225 10.47 1.28 -8.36
N GLY A 226 11.46 1.77 -9.09
CA GLY A 226 11.44 1.71 -10.56
C GLY A 226 11.84 3.01 -11.23
N GLN A 227 11.35 3.25 -12.44
CA GLN A 227 11.69 4.39 -13.27
C GLN A 227 10.44 5.13 -13.73
N LYS A 228 10.55 6.45 -13.90
CA LYS A 228 9.48 7.26 -14.51
C LYS A 228 9.10 6.71 -15.88
N GLY A 229 7.79 6.59 -16.11
CA GLY A 229 7.24 6.10 -17.36
C GLY A 229 7.07 4.57 -17.45
N ASP A 230 7.60 3.82 -16.48
CA ASP A 230 7.35 2.38 -16.38
C ASP A 230 5.93 2.08 -15.85
N GLY A 231 5.49 0.83 -16.04
CA GLY A 231 4.23 0.34 -15.50
C GLY A 231 2.97 0.82 -16.27
N PHE A 232 1.89 1.04 -15.55
CA PHE A 232 0.57 1.36 -16.10
C PHE A 232 0.30 2.85 -16.07
N LEU A 233 -0.34 3.35 -17.14
CA LEU A 233 -0.84 4.73 -17.16
C LEU A 233 -1.92 4.90 -16.09
N LEU A 234 -1.81 5.97 -15.30
CA LEU A 234 -2.80 6.31 -14.29
C LEU A 234 -4.02 6.94 -14.96
N LEU A 235 -5.18 6.30 -14.81
CA LEU A 235 -6.44 6.75 -15.41
C LEU A 235 -7.51 6.94 -14.31
N PRO A 236 -8.38 7.95 -14.46
CA PRO A 236 -9.46 8.21 -13.51
C PRO A 236 -10.36 6.99 -13.27
N GLY A 237 -10.69 6.71 -12.02
CA GLY A 237 -11.46 5.55 -11.58
C GLY A 237 -10.63 4.31 -11.23
N MET A 238 -9.28 4.35 -11.37
CA MET A 238 -8.41 3.34 -10.76
C MET A 238 -8.40 3.54 -9.25
N VAL A 239 -8.49 2.44 -8.50
CA VAL A 239 -8.33 2.41 -7.04
C VAL A 239 -7.27 1.37 -6.70
N PHE A 240 -6.27 1.76 -5.92
CA PHE A 240 -5.14 0.93 -5.51
C PHE A 240 -4.51 1.41 -4.21
N THR A 241 -3.67 0.57 -3.59
CA THR A 241 -2.89 0.94 -2.40
C THR A 241 -1.54 1.52 -2.77
N ILE A 242 -1.02 2.41 -1.94
CA ILE A 242 0.39 2.78 -1.88
C ILE A 242 0.84 2.52 -0.44
N GLU A 243 1.84 1.65 -0.29
CA GLU A 243 2.21 1.05 0.99
C GLU A 243 3.73 0.81 1.11
N PRO A 244 4.57 1.85 0.98
CA PRO A 244 6.01 1.68 0.98
C PRO A 244 6.52 1.08 2.30
N MET A 245 7.22 -0.06 2.19
CA MET A 245 7.98 -0.67 3.28
C MET A 245 9.44 -0.22 3.18
N ILE A 246 9.91 0.51 4.18
CA ILE A 246 11.23 1.15 4.18
C ILE A 246 12.08 0.60 5.33
N ASN A 247 13.28 0.14 5.01
CA ASN A 247 14.25 -0.38 5.97
C ASN A 247 15.38 0.64 6.22
N ILE A 248 15.79 0.80 7.47
CA ILE A 248 17.02 1.57 7.79
C ILE A 248 18.26 0.90 7.17
N GLY A 249 18.27 -0.42 7.10
CA GLY A 249 19.37 -1.23 6.60
C GLY A 249 19.21 -1.68 5.16
N ALA A 250 19.65 -2.90 4.89
CA ALA A 250 19.54 -3.52 3.58
C ALA A 250 18.06 -3.85 3.24
N ARG A 251 17.72 -3.84 1.95
CA ARG A 251 16.37 -4.13 1.48
C ARG A 251 15.95 -5.60 1.62
N PHE A 252 16.89 -6.49 1.90
CA PHE A 252 16.68 -7.93 1.90
C PHE A 252 15.89 -8.40 3.13
N LEU A 253 15.07 -9.40 2.92
CA LEU A 253 14.20 -9.97 3.95
C LEU A 253 14.29 -11.49 3.97
N ARG A 254 13.72 -12.08 5.00
CA ARG A 254 13.39 -13.50 5.10
C ARG A 254 11.99 -13.66 5.66
N ILE A 255 11.30 -14.72 5.24
CA ILE A 255 10.01 -15.13 5.81
C ILE A 255 10.28 -16.10 6.95
N LEU A 256 9.59 -15.93 8.07
CA LEU A 256 9.69 -16.81 9.22
C LEU A 256 8.99 -18.17 8.96
N GLU A 257 9.16 -19.12 9.89
CA GLU A 257 8.59 -20.48 9.79
C GLU A 257 7.06 -20.49 9.73
N ASP A 258 6.40 -19.45 10.24
CA ASP A 258 4.96 -19.23 10.13
C ASP A 258 4.48 -18.96 8.69
N LYS A 259 5.39 -18.81 7.73
CA LYS A 259 5.18 -18.59 6.29
C LYS A 259 4.53 -17.25 5.93
N TRP A 260 4.39 -16.34 6.91
CA TRP A 260 3.78 -15.03 6.75
C TRP A 260 4.70 -13.89 7.15
N THR A 261 5.21 -13.94 8.38
CA THR A 261 5.98 -12.84 8.95
C THR A 261 7.26 -12.57 8.18
N ALA A 262 7.33 -11.41 7.51
CA ALA A 262 8.51 -10.93 6.82
C ALA A 262 9.37 -10.09 7.75
N VAL A 263 10.65 -10.40 7.87
CA VAL A 263 11.60 -9.65 8.73
C VAL A 263 12.82 -9.21 7.94
N THR A 264 13.43 -8.09 8.35
CA THR A 264 14.70 -7.64 7.79
C THR A 264 15.81 -8.67 8.04
N ASN A 265 16.69 -8.90 7.06
CA ASN A 265 17.78 -9.86 7.21
C ASN A 265 18.84 -9.42 8.22
N ASP A 266 19.01 -8.12 8.39
CA ASP A 266 19.99 -7.50 9.27
C ASP A 266 19.45 -7.17 10.67
N GLY A 267 18.16 -7.44 10.93
CA GLY A 267 17.51 -7.19 12.22
C GLY A 267 17.29 -5.71 12.52
N ARG A 268 17.47 -4.82 11.54
CA ARG A 268 17.27 -3.38 11.71
C ARG A 268 15.81 -3.01 11.49
N LEU A 269 15.42 -1.80 11.96
CA LEU A 269 14.04 -1.33 11.90
C LEU A 269 13.53 -1.21 10.47
N SER A 270 12.25 -1.55 10.32
CA SER A 270 11.43 -1.31 9.14
C SER A 270 10.15 -0.58 9.54
N ALA A 271 9.63 0.30 8.70
CA ALA A 271 8.35 0.95 8.88
C ALA A 271 7.52 0.92 7.59
N GLN A 272 6.20 1.01 7.73
CA GLN A 272 5.25 1.04 6.63
C GLN A 272 4.13 2.04 6.94
N PHE A 273 3.63 2.69 5.91
CA PHE A 273 2.38 3.45 5.90
C PHE A 273 1.63 3.16 4.61
N GLU A 274 0.32 3.04 4.69
CA GLU A 274 -0.50 2.69 3.54
C GLU A 274 -1.77 3.50 3.48
N GLN A 275 -2.11 3.89 2.25
CA GLN A 275 -3.43 4.45 1.95
C GLN A 275 -4.03 3.83 0.68
N THR A 276 -5.34 3.64 0.70
CA THR A 276 -6.14 3.34 -0.48
C THR A 276 -6.40 4.64 -1.25
N ILE A 277 -6.03 4.67 -2.53
CA ILE A 277 -6.02 5.86 -3.36
C ILE A 277 -6.91 5.69 -4.58
N LEU A 278 -7.74 6.69 -4.85
CA LEU A 278 -8.51 6.86 -6.09
C LEU A 278 -7.78 7.82 -7.02
N VAL A 279 -7.55 7.44 -8.26
CA VAL A 279 -7.14 8.37 -9.32
C VAL A 279 -8.36 9.16 -9.80
N THR A 280 -8.30 10.50 -9.72
CA THR A 280 -9.34 11.42 -10.18
C THR A 280 -8.97 12.06 -11.53
N GLU A 281 -9.86 12.87 -12.10
CA GLU A 281 -9.60 13.58 -13.37
C GLU A 281 -8.39 14.54 -13.29
N ASN A 282 -8.09 15.09 -12.11
CA ASN A 282 -7.07 16.14 -11.94
C ASN A 282 -5.92 15.74 -10.99
N GLY A 283 -5.94 14.53 -10.42
CA GLY A 283 -4.96 14.09 -9.42
C GLY A 283 -5.45 12.83 -8.70
N TYR A 284 -5.55 12.90 -7.39
CA TYR A 284 -6.02 11.77 -6.57
C TYR A 284 -6.89 12.22 -5.40
N GLU A 285 -7.62 11.25 -4.86
CA GLU A 285 -8.29 11.32 -3.56
C GLU A 285 -7.79 10.14 -2.73
N SER A 286 -7.40 10.38 -1.48
CA SER A 286 -7.23 9.29 -0.54
C SER A 286 -8.58 8.86 0.01
N LEU A 287 -8.88 7.56 -0.06
CA LEU A 287 -10.10 6.96 0.51
C LEU A 287 -9.87 6.51 1.97
N THR A 288 -8.61 6.53 2.43
CA THR A 288 -8.18 6.29 3.82
C THR A 288 -7.21 7.40 4.27
N PRO A 289 -7.63 8.69 4.28
CA PRO A 289 -6.71 9.79 4.51
C PRO A 289 -6.27 9.89 5.97
N PHE A 290 -4.96 10.01 6.17
CA PHE A 290 -4.31 10.39 7.43
C PHE A 290 -3.01 11.16 7.14
N ASP A 291 -2.48 11.90 8.13
CA ASP A 291 -1.24 12.68 8.03
C ASP A 291 0.01 11.85 8.36
#